data_1003bb312ef975d4ef7d528ccb40c461
#
_entry.id   1003bb312ef975d4ef7d528ccb40c461
#
_cell.length_a   1.000
_cell.length_b   1.000
_cell.length_c   1.000
_cell.angle_alpha   90.00
_cell.angle_beta   90.00
_cell.angle_gamma   90.00
#
_symmetry.space_group_name_H-M   'P 1'
#
loop_
_entity.id
_entity.type
_entity.pdbx_description
1 polymer ?
#
loop_
_entity_poly.entity_id
_entity_poly.type
_entity_poly.pdbx_seq_one_letter_code
_entity_poly.pdbx_strand_id
1 'polypeptide(L)'
;MIKKLLEPVKAGRLTLKNRIMFPPLTTGYEERDGSIGERSLNFYERLAKGGTGYIVIGDVAPVRTASPTPKLYDDSQIPVYKKLADTLHQYDCKVALQIFHPEYDVPGVGKMIMQAGMARQAAAKAREEGDEQEAAKQTQLAEQITKDAYAKLHHDMQHFVSEATAAQ
;
A
#
# COMPACT_ATOMS: atom_id res chain seq x y z
N MET A 1 34.75 -1.89 6.92
CA MET A 1 33.35 -2.36 6.68
C MET A 1 32.55 -1.38 5.81
N ILE A 2 32.58 -0.08 6.07
CA ILE A 2 31.85 0.95 5.28
C ILE A 2 32.27 0.95 3.80
N LYS A 3 33.56 0.73 3.48
CA LYS A 3 34.04 0.68 2.09
C LYS A 3 33.24 -0.31 1.21
N LYS A 4 32.91 -1.50 1.72
CA LYS A 4 32.15 -2.51 0.99
C LYS A 4 30.72 -2.08 0.64
N LEU A 5 30.08 -1.24 1.46
CA LEU A 5 28.75 -0.71 1.17
C LEU A 5 28.73 0.21 -0.05
N LEU A 6 29.83 0.93 -0.27
CA LEU A 6 29.96 1.89 -1.36
C LEU A 6 30.55 1.28 -2.64
N GLU A 7 30.98 0.01 -2.60
CA GLU A 7 31.47 -0.69 -3.78
C GLU A 7 30.31 -1.10 -4.69
N PRO A 8 30.48 -1.00 -6.01
CA PRO A 8 29.51 -1.49 -6.96
C PRO A 8 29.18 -2.97 -6.75
N VAL A 9 27.96 -3.36 -7.09
CA VAL A 9 27.53 -4.75 -7.02
C VAL A 9 26.76 -5.13 -8.28
N LYS A 10 27.02 -6.32 -8.79
CA LYS A 10 26.29 -6.88 -9.92
C LYS A 10 25.09 -7.68 -9.42
N ALA A 11 23.90 -7.32 -9.90
CA ALA A 11 22.63 -8.01 -9.61
C ALA A 11 22.02 -8.47 -10.94
N GLY A 12 22.26 -9.71 -11.32
CA GLY A 12 21.89 -10.24 -12.63
C GLY A 12 22.55 -9.43 -13.75
N ARG A 13 21.73 -8.81 -14.61
CA ARG A 13 22.18 -7.93 -15.70
C ARG A 13 22.40 -6.48 -15.28
N LEU A 14 22.00 -6.10 -14.07
CA LEU A 14 22.14 -4.76 -13.56
C LEU A 14 23.48 -4.61 -12.80
N THR A 15 24.09 -3.43 -12.93
CA THR A 15 25.17 -3.00 -12.04
C THR A 15 24.65 -1.84 -11.21
N LEU A 16 24.67 -2.02 -9.91
CA LEU A 16 24.31 -1.00 -8.92
C LEU A 16 25.58 -0.26 -8.49
N LYS A 17 25.54 1.07 -8.38
CA LYS A 17 26.72 1.87 -8.00
C LYS A 17 27.24 1.59 -6.58
N ASN A 18 26.40 1.03 -5.73
CA ASN A 18 26.72 0.63 -4.35
C ASN A 18 25.69 -0.41 -3.84
N ARG A 19 25.84 -0.79 -2.58
CA ARG A 19 25.00 -1.81 -1.90
C ARG A 19 23.91 -1.19 -1.00
N ILE A 20 23.61 0.09 -1.19
CA ILE A 20 22.61 0.80 -0.40
C ILE A 20 21.29 0.76 -1.17
N MET A 21 20.30 0.14 -0.57
CA MET A 21 18.94 0.04 -1.11
C MET A 21 17.96 0.74 -0.18
N PHE A 22 17.04 1.51 -0.75
CA PHE A 22 15.85 1.96 -0.05
C PHE A 22 14.74 0.93 -0.28
N PRO A 23 14.26 0.25 0.78
CA PRO A 23 13.28 -0.81 0.66
C PRO A 23 11.88 -0.28 0.33
N PRO A 24 10.98 -1.14 -0.17
CA PRO A 24 9.59 -0.75 -0.40
C PRO A 24 8.90 -0.41 0.92
N LEU A 25 8.19 0.70 0.93
CA LEU A 25 7.32 1.10 2.04
C LEU A 25 6.25 2.07 1.53
N THR A 26 5.13 2.14 2.23
CA THR A 26 4.07 3.12 2.00
C THR A 26 4.50 4.46 2.58
N THR A 27 4.70 5.46 1.72
CA THR A 27 5.16 6.79 2.16
C THR A 27 4.02 7.70 2.59
N GLY A 28 2.83 7.51 2.05
CA GLY A 28 1.69 8.40 2.23
C GLY A 28 1.90 9.79 1.59
N TYR A 29 2.80 9.88 0.61
CA TYR A 29 3.11 11.13 -0.11
C TYR A 29 2.46 11.22 -1.48
N GLU A 30 1.77 10.17 -1.88
CA GLU A 30 1.03 10.07 -3.12
C GLU A 30 -0.15 11.03 -3.12
N GLU A 31 -0.58 11.44 -4.31
CA GLU A 31 -1.78 12.23 -4.49
C GLU A 31 -3.04 11.39 -4.15
N ARG A 32 -4.17 12.03 -3.99
CA ARG A 32 -5.41 11.34 -3.58
C ARG A 32 -5.86 10.25 -4.56
N ASP A 33 -5.51 10.39 -5.83
CA ASP A 33 -5.76 9.39 -6.87
C ASP A 33 -4.70 8.29 -6.92
N GLY A 34 -3.66 8.38 -6.09
CA GLY A 34 -2.52 7.47 -6.04
C GLY A 34 -1.45 7.76 -7.09
N SER A 35 -1.48 8.91 -7.74
CA SER A 35 -0.40 9.32 -8.65
C SER A 35 0.85 9.77 -7.89
N ILE A 36 2.00 9.67 -8.56
CA ILE A 36 3.28 10.18 -8.06
C ILE A 36 3.31 11.69 -8.31
N GLY A 37 2.98 12.45 -7.27
CA GLY A 37 3.02 13.89 -7.28
C GLY A 37 4.39 14.47 -6.93
N GLU A 38 4.44 15.79 -6.80
CA GLU A 38 5.69 16.51 -6.52
C GLU A 38 6.31 16.12 -5.19
N ARG A 39 5.49 15.87 -4.17
CA ARG A 39 5.94 15.47 -2.84
C ARG A 39 6.66 14.12 -2.86
N SER A 40 6.08 13.12 -3.52
CA SER A 40 6.69 11.81 -3.70
C SER A 40 7.97 11.90 -4.52
N LEU A 41 7.94 12.66 -5.63
CA LEU A 41 9.10 12.87 -6.50
C LEU A 41 10.27 13.47 -5.70
N ASN A 42 10.03 14.54 -4.97
CA ASN A 42 11.05 15.22 -4.15
C ASN A 42 11.61 14.31 -3.06
N PHE A 43 10.78 13.46 -2.47
CA PHE A 43 11.22 12.50 -1.45
C PHE A 43 12.21 11.50 -2.05
N TYR A 44 11.85 10.84 -3.13
CA TYR A 44 12.70 9.84 -3.77
C TYR A 44 13.96 10.45 -4.41
N GLU A 45 13.85 11.65 -4.99
CA GLU A 45 15.00 12.39 -5.51
C GLU A 45 16.04 12.69 -4.42
N ARG A 46 15.60 13.08 -3.22
CA ARG A 46 16.50 13.32 -2.07
C ARG A 46 17.28 12.07 -1.68
N LEU A 47 16.64 10.91 -1.71
CA LEU A 47 17.30 9.63 -1.45
C LEU A 47 18.36 9.31 -2.50
N ALA A 48 18.03 9.51 -3.77
CA ALA A 48 18.96 9.28 -4.87
C ALA A 48 20.17 10.26 -4.84
N LYS A 49 19.92 11.56 -4.56
CA LYS A 49 20.96 12.58 -4.31
C LYS A 49 21.84 12.23 -3.12
N GLY A 50 21.26 11.63 -2.07
CA GLY A 50 21.96 11.15 -0.88
C GLY A 50 22.88 9.95 -1.13
N GLY A 51 22.90 9.40 -2.35
CA GLY A 51 23.80 8.34 -2.74
C GLY A 51 23.18 6.93 -2.76
N THR A 52 21.86 6.78 -2.53
CA THR A 52 21.18 5.48 -2.66
C THR A 52 21.38 4.91 -4.05
N GLY A 53 21.82 3.65 -4.15
CA GLY A 53 22.09 2.97 -5.42
C GLY A 53 20.86 2.31 -6.04
N TYR A 54 19.89 1.94 -5.21
CA TYR A 54 18.67 1.26 -5.64
C TYR A 54 17.48 1.64 -4.77
N ILE A 55 16.38 2.00 -5.39
CA ILE A 55 15.12 2.35 -4.71
C ILE A 55 14.03 1.41 -5.19
N VAL A 56 13.26 0.84 -4.26
CA VAL A 56 12.04 0.12 -4.56
C VAL A 56 10.86 0.95 -4.10
N ILE A 57 10.02 1.36 -5.04
CA ILE A 57 8.76 2.04 -4.75
C ILE A 57 7.78 0.99 -4.25
N GLY A 58 7.28 1.16 -3.02
CA GLY A 58 6.41 0.18 -2.38
C GLY A 58 4.95 0.30 -2.75
N ASP A 59 4.24 -0.80 -2.59
CA ASP A 59 2.77 -0.89 -2.59
C ASP A 59 2.08 -0.36 -3.86
N VAL A 60 2.72 -0.50 -5.03
CA VAL A 60 2.14 -0.01 -6.29
C VAL A 60 0.97 -0.90 -6.71
N ALA A 61 -0.24 -0.38 -6.59
CA ALA A 61 -1.45 -1.12 -6.91
C ALA A 61 -1.72 -1.12 -8.44
N PRO A 62 -1.84 -2.31 -9.08
CA PRO A 62 -2.16 -2.42 -10.50
C PRO A 62 -3.66 -2.29 -10.78
N VAL A 63 -4.44 -1.97 -9.77
CA VAL A 63 -5.90 -1.82 -9.84
C VAL A 63 -6.34 -0.53 -9.15
N ARG A 64 -7.54 -0.07 -9.46
CA ARG A 64 -8.18 1.02 -8.72
C ARG A 64 -8.55 0.53 -7.32
N THR A 65 -8.04 1.20 -6.32
CA THR A 65 -8.28 0.89 -4.90
C THR A 65 -8.49 2.16 -4.10
N ALA A 66 -9.20 2.05 -2.99
CA ALA A 66 -9.33 3.13 -2.00
C ALA A 66 -8.09 3.26 -1.09
N SER A 67 -7.15 2.32 -1.16
CA SER A 67 -5.90 2.39 -0.40
C SER A 67 -5.08 3.62 -0.80
N PRO A 68 -4.46 4.33 0.15
CA PRO A 68 -3.59 5.48 -0.12
C PRO A 68 -2.19 5.00 -0.57
N THR A 69 -2.15 4.22 -1.64
CA THR A 69 -0.92 3.67 -2.21
C THR A 69 -0.68 4.22 -3.60
N PRO A 70 0.56 4.21 -4.10
CA PRO A 70 0.82 4.51 -5.50
C PRO A 70 0.04 3.56 -6.39
N LYS A 71 -0.43 4.04 -7.53
CA LYS A 71 -1.26 3.25 -8.45
C LYS A 71 -0.68 3.26 -9.86
N LEU A 72 -0.79 2.12 -10.51
CA LEU A 72 -0.41 1.95 -11.92
C LEU A 72 -1.41 0.98 -12.57
N TYR A 73 -2.63 1.46 -12.83
CA TYR A 73 -3.75 0.65 -13.33
C TYR A 73 -4.14 0.96 -14.79
N ASP A 74 -3.61 2.03 -15.36
CA ASP A 74 -3.78 2.35 -16.79
C ASP A 74 -2.61 3.18 -17.33
N ASP A 75 -2.58 3.35 -18.65
CA ASP A 75 -1.48 3.99 -19.36
C ASP A 75 -1.36 5.50 -19.08
N SER A 76 -2.39 6.16 -18.59
CA SER A 76 -2.35 7.59 -18.24
C SER A 76 -1.35 7.88 -17.12
N GLN A 77 -0.98 6.86 -16.34
CA GLN A 77 -0.04 6.98 -15.23
C GLN A 77 1.42 6.76 -15.65
N ILE A 78 1.67 6.22 -16.84
CA ILE A 78 3.04 5.99 -17.35
C ILE A 78 3.90 7.26 -17.32
N PRO A 79 3.43 8.45 -17.73
CA PRO A 79 4.26 9.65 -17.74
C PRO A 79 4.82 10.05 -16.37
N VAL A 80 4.04 9.88 -15.29
CA VAL A 80 4.51 10.25 -13.95
C VAL A 80 5.55 9.27 -13.42
N TYR A 81 5.40 7.98 -13.70
CA TYR A 81 6.42 6.96 -13.36
C TYR A 81 7.67 7.11 -14.21
N LYS A 82 7.51 7.46 -15.49
CA LYS A 82 8.65 7.79 -16.36
C LYS A 82 9.42 8.99 -15.81
N LYS A 83 8.74 10.07 -15.43
CA LYS A 83 9.37 11.25 -14.81
C LYS A 83 10.13 10.86 -13.53
N LEU A 84 9.54 10.03 -12.67
CA LEU A 84 10.19 9.52 -11.47
C LEU A 84 11.48 8.75 -11.83
N ALA A 85 11.39 7.79 -12.75
CA ALA A 85 12.53 7.00 -13.18
C ALA A 85 13.65 7.88 -13.78
N ASP A 86 13.30 8.79 -14.70
CA ASP A 86 14.24 9.71 -15.32
C ASP A 86 14.95 10.59 -14.27
N THR A 87 14.22 11.06 -13.26
CA THR A 87 14.78 11.85 -12.15
C THR A 87 15.80 11.06 -11.34
N LEU A 88 15.46 9.81 -10.97
CA LEU A 88 16.35 8.97 -10.16
C LEU A 88 17.59 8.51 -10.95
N HIS A 89 17.42 8.23 -12.24
CA HIS A 89 18.52 7.82 -13.12
C HIS A 89 19.59 8.89 -13.30
N GLN A 90 19.27 10.18 -13.15
CA GLN A 90 20.27 11.28 -13.17
C GLN A 90 21.34 11.11 -12.09
N TYR A 91 21.02 10.41 -11.00
CA TYR A 91 21.93 10.15 -9.88
C TYR A 91 22.49 8.72 -9.91
N ASP A 92 22.42 8.03 -11.05
CA ASP A 92 22.75 6.59 -11.18
C ASP A 92 22.08 5.72 -10.09
N CYS A 93 20.86 6.07 -9.74
CA CYS A 93 20.01 5.30 -8.83
C CYS A 93 19.05 4.45 -9.66
N LYS A 94 19.13 3.14 -9.54
CA LYS A 94 18.18 2.23 -10.20
C LYS A 94 16.88 2.20 -9.43
N VAL A 95 15.77 2.00 -10.14
CA VAL A 95 14.45 1.97 -9.53
C VAL A 95 13.66 0.75 -9.97
N ALA A 96 12.91 0.18 -9.05
CA ALA A 96 11.90 -0.84 -9.31
C ALA A 96 10.59 -0.48 -8.63
N LEU A 97 9.51 -1.10 -9.11
CA LEU A 97 8.19 -1.02 -8.50
C LEU A 97 7.90 -2.36 -7.81
N GLN A 98 7.49 -2.33 -6.57
CA GLN A 98 6.88 -3.48 -5.93
C GLN A 98 5.39 -3.45 -6.25
N ILE A 99 4.97 -4.36 -7.15
CA ILE A 99 3.55 -4.51 -7.47
C ILE A 99 2.87 -5.20 -6.30
N PHE A 100 1.88 -4.53 -5.75
CA PHE A 100 1.06 -5.02 -4.66
C PHE A 100 -0.40 -5.03 -5.10
N HIS A 101 -0.99 -6.21 -5.22
CA HIS A 101 -2.41 -6.34 -5.49
C HIS A 101 -3.16 -6.30 -4.15
N PRO A 102 -3.84 -5.19 -3.82
CA PRO A 102 -4.64 -5.10 -2.58
C PRO A 102 -5.93 -5.89 -2.71
N GLU A 103 -5.82 -6.98 -3.39
CA GLU A 103 -6.79 -7.92 -3.95
C GLU A 103 -8.06 -7.93 -3.21
N TYR A 104 -8.64 -7.66 -2.54
CA TYR A 104 -9.84 -7.95 -1.79
C TYR A 104 -10.87 -6.87 -2.07
N ASP A 105 -12.10 -7.15 -1.86
CA ASP A 105 -13.19 -6.18 -1.87
C ASP A 105 -12.98 -5.16 -0.73
N VAL A 106 -11.83 -4.43 -0.80
CA VAL A 106 -11.47 -3.42 0.18
C VAL A 106 -12.60 -2.40 0.39
N PRO A 107 -13.29 -1.91 -0.66
CA PRO A 107 -14.45 -1.06 -0.47
C PRO A 107 -15.59 -1.73 0.29
N GLY A 108 -15.86 -3.01 0.02
CA GLY A 108 -16.89 -3.77 0.72
C GLY A 108 -16.53 -4.03 2.18
N VAL A 109 -15.34 -4.55 2.43
CA VAL A 109 -14.81 -4.77 3.79
C VAL A 109 -14.70 -3.44 4.54
N GLY A 110 -14.25 -2.37 3.89
CA GLY A 110 -14.18 -1.03 4.48
C GLY A 110 -15.53 -0.49 4.92
N LYS A 111 -16.59 -0.71 4.13
CA LYS A 111 -17.96 -0.38 4.52
C LYS A 111 -18.42 -1.16 5.76
N MET A 112 -18.12 -2.45 5.82
CA MET A 112 -18.45 -3.29 6.98
C MET A 112 -17.74 -2.78 8.23
N ILE A 113 -16.46 -2.48 8.16
CA ILE A 113 -15.69 -1.92 9.30
C ILE A 113 -16.25 -0.57 9.75
N MET A 114 -16.63 0.29 8.80
CA MET A 114 -17.27 1.56 9.12
C MET A 114 -18.61 1.36 9.81
N GLN A 115 -19.45 0.44 9.35
CA GLN A 115 -20.73 0.09 9.98
C GLN A 115 -20.50 -0.46 11.41
N ALA A 116 -19.51 -1.31 11.60
CA ALA A 116 -19.13 -1.79 12.94
C ALA A 116 -18.70 -0.62 13.85
N GLY A 117 -17.98 0.36 13.33
CA GLY A 117 -17.63 1.60 14.04
C GLY A 117 -18.85 2.41 14.47
N MET A 118 -19.82 2.58 13.56
CA MET A 118 -21.09 3.28 13.88
C MET A 118 -21.88 2.55 14.96
N ALA A 119 -21.97 1.22 14.89
CA ALA A 119 -22.64 0.43 15.92
C ALA A 119 -21.94 0.57 17.29
N ARG A 120 -20.61 0.60 17.35
CA ARG A 120 -19.87 0.87 18.61
C ARG A 120 -20.17 2.25 19.18
N GLN A 121 -20.26 3.28 18.32
CA GLN A 121 -20.65 4.63 18.76
C GLN A 121 -22.09 4.65 19.30
N ALA A 122 -23.02 3.98 18.63
CA ALA A 122 -24.39 3.82 19.11
C ALA A 122 -24.47 3.10 20.45
N ALA A 123 -23.67 2.04 20.65
CA ALA A 123 -23.57 1.35 21.93
C ALA A 123 -23.04 2.25 23.06
N ALA A 124 -22.04 3.07 22.77
CA ALA A 124 -21.51 4.02 23.76
C ALA A 124 -22.56 5.05 24.15
N LYS A 125 -23.26 5.62 23.18
CA LYS A 125 -24.34 6.58 23.42
C LYS A 125 -25.47 5.97 24.25
N ALA A 126 -25.93 4.77 23.91
CA ALA A 126 -26.97 4.08 24.66
C ALA A 126 -26.58 3.86 26.15
N ARG A 127 -25.28 3.55 26.42
CA ARG A 127 -24.78 3.46 27.81
C ARG A 127 -24.85 4.80 28.55
N GLU A 128 -24.50 5.90 27.88
CA GLU A 128 -24.59 7.25 28.46
C GLU A 128 -26.04 7.61 28.78
N GLU A 129 -27.00 7.13 27.98
CA GLU A 129 -28.44 7.33 28.16
C GLU A 129 -29.07 6.34 29.15
N GLY A 130 -28.30 5.34 29.65
CA GLY A 130 -28.74 4.33 30.61
C GLY A 130 -29.54 3.18 29.99
N ASP A 131 -29.55 3.06 28.66
CA ASP A 131 -30.19 1.97 27.93
C ASP A 131 -29.21 0.79 27.70
N GLU A 132 -29.03 -0.01 28.74
CA GLU A 132 -28.14 -1.18 28.72
C GLU A 132 -28.58 -2.24 27.70
N GLN A 133 -29.87 -2.34 27.40
CA GLN A 133 -30.39 -3.32 26.45
C GLN A 133 -30.01 -2.94 25.02
N GLU A 134 -30.20 -1.69 24.63
CA GLU A 134 -29.79 -1.19 23.32
C GLU A 134 -28.26 -1.18 23.20
N ALA A 135 -27.53 -0.83 24.25
CA ALA A 135 -26.06 -0.87 24.26
C ALA A 135 -25.53 -2.29 24.01
N ALA A 136 -26.10 -3.31 24.64
CA ALA A 136 -25.72 -4.71 24.43
C ALA A 136 -26.01 -5.15 23.00
N LYS A 137 -27.16 -4.81 22.46
CA LYS A 137 -27.57 -5.12 21.09
C LYS A 137 -26.62 -4.51 20.05
N GLN A 138 -26.28 -3.23 20.20
CA GLN A 138 -25.36 -2.54 19.29
C GLN A 138 -23.92 -3.07 19.40
N THR A 139 -23.50 -3.46 20.59
CA THR A 139 -22.20 -4.13 20.79
C THR A 139 -22.15 -5.46 20.04
N GLN A 140 -23.17 -6.29 20.18
CA GLN A 140 -23.26 -7.59 19.50
C GLN A 140 -23.31 -7.42 17.98
N LEU A 141 -24.04 -6.42 17.47
CA LEU A 141 -24.07 -6.08 16.05
C LEU A 141 -22.67 -5.71 15.52
N ALA A 142 -21.93 -4.87 16.25
CA ALA A 142 -20.57 -4.46 15.87
C ALA A 142 -19.60 -5.65 15.83
N GLU A 143 -19.71 -6.56 16.77
CA GLU A 143 -18.91 -7.79 16.84
C GLU A 143 -19.21 -8.69 15.65
N GLN A 144 -20.50 -8.91 15.35
CA GLN A 144 -20.92 -9.74 14.22
C GLN A 144 -20.43 -9.17 12.90
N ILE A 145 -20.63 -7.86 12.64
CA ILE A 145 -20.17 -7.21 11.42
C ILE A 145 -18.63 -7.33 11.30
N THR A 146 -17.91 -7.15 12.39
CA THR A 146 -16.45 -7.29 12.40
C THR A 146 -16.03 -8.71 12.04
N LYS A 147 -16.67 -9.71 12.60
CA LYS A 147 -16.43 -11.13 12.30
C LYS A 147 -16.70 -11.45 10.83
N ASP A 148 -17.81 -10.95 10.29
CA ASP A 148 -18.19 -11.17 8.89
C ASP A 148 -17.21 -10.47 7.92
N ALA A 149 -16.72 -9.28 8.28
CA ALA A 149 -15.70 -8.57 7.51
C ALA A 149 -14.39 -9.36 7.42
N TYR A 150 -13.93 -9.94 8.54
CA TYR A 150 -12.73 -10.79 8.54
C TYR A 150 -12.96 -12.11 7.80
N ALA A 151 -14.15 -12.72 7.92
CA ALA A 151 -14.48 -13.94 7.20
C ALA A 151 -14.49 -13.70 5.68
N LYS A 152 -15.07 -12.58 5.23
CA LYS A 152 -15.04 -12.16 3.83
C LYS A 152 -13.61 -11.95 3.33
N LEU A 153 -12.80 -11.21 4.07
CA LEU A 153 -11.40 -10.96 3.72
C LEU A 153 -10.62 -12.27 3.58
N HIS A 154 -10.81 -13.19 4.52
CA HIS A 154 -10.13 -14.49 4.50
C HIS A 154 -10.57 -15.36 3.31
N HIS A 155 -11.87 -15.37 3.00
CA HIS A 155 -12.41 -16.08 1.84
C HIS A 155 -11.83 -15.54 0.53
N ASP A 156 -11.83 -14.23 0.36
CA ASP A 156 -11.31 -13.57 -0.84
C ASP A 156 -9.79 -13.87 -1.01
N MET A 157 -9.02 -13.88 0.09
CA MET A 157 -7.62 -14.29 0.08
C MET A 157 -7.41 -15.73 -0.40
N GLN A 158 -8.20 -16.68 0.10
CA GLN A 158 -8.08 -18.08 -0.28
C GLN A 158 -8.42 -18.29 -1.77
N HIS A 159 -9.44 -17.60 -2.25
CA HIS A 159 -9.84 -17.67 -3.65
C HIS A 159 -8.72 -17.17 -4.58
N PHE A 160 -8.13 -16.03 -4.25
CA PHE A 160 -7.02 -15.45 -5.00
C PHE A 160 -5.80 -16.40 -5.08
N VAL A 161 -5.41 -16.99 -3.96
CA VAL A 161 -4.29 -17.95 -3.92
C VAL A 161 -4.57 -19.17 -4.78
N SER A 162 -5.80 -19.68 -4.77
CA SER A 162 -6.19 -20.85 -5.59
C SER A 162 -6.16 -20.54 -7.08
N GLU A 163 -6.63 -19.37 -7.51
CA GLU A 163 -6.59 -18.93 -8.91
C GLU A 163 -5.16 -18.72 -9.40
N ALA A 164 -4.32 -18.05 -8.60
CA ALA A 164 -2.91 -17.84 -8.93
C ALA A 164 -2.14 -19.15 -9.06
N THR A 165 -2.48 -20.17 -8.27
CA THR A 165 -1.86 -21.51 -8.35
C THR A 165 -2.36 -22.28 -9.56
N ALA A 166 -3.61 -22.11 -9.96
CA ALA A 166 -4.17 -22.78 -11.15
C ALA A 166 -3.67 -22.18 -12.47
N ALA A 167 -3.13 -20.96 -12.46
CA ALA A 167 -2.59 -20.28 -13.64
C ALA A 167 -1.11 -20.60 -13.93
N GLN A 168 -0.44 -21.37 -13.08
CA GLN A 168 0.93 -21.88 -13.25
C GLN A 168 0.93 -23.26 -13.92
#